data_979f4b1bdf673e260f753e0b32fdc37b
#
_entry.id   979f4b1bdf673e260f753e0b32fdc37b
#
_cell.length_a   1.000
_cell.length_b   1.000
_cell.length_c   1.000
_cell.angle_alpha   90.00
_cell.angle_beta   90.00
_cell.angle_gamma   90.00
#
_symmetry.space_group_name_H-M   'P 1'
#
loop_
_entity.id
_entity.type
_entity.pdbx_description
1 polymer ?
#
loop_
_entity_poly.entity_id
_entity_poly.type
_entity_poly.pdbx_seq_one_letter_code
_entity_poly.pdbx_strand_id
1 'polypeptide(L)'
;KGSQAQISSPSQALAARIAYASENRRDEGIIRDLSVRENLILAVQAKRGWARPLPAQEKNALVEKYMTALNVRPADPDRPISNLSGGNQQKVLLGRWLATQPEVLILDEPTRGIDIGAKTEIMEEVIALADEGVAIVFISSELDEVVRLSDRVVVLKDRRKLADLTADASLTSDSIISTIAEEPA
;
A
#
# COMPACT_ATOMS: atom_id res chain seq x y z
N LYS A 1 -4.56 20.04 -7.96
CA LYS A 1 -5.09 18.92 -8.78
C LYS A 1 -4.97 19.34 -10.24
N GLY A 2 -4.37 18.46 -11.10
CA GLY A 2 -4.17 18.75 -12.52
C GLY A 2 -2.90 19.53 -12.88
N SER A 3 -2.05 19.88 -11.94
CA SER A 3 -0.73 20.49 -12.21
C SER A 3 0.37 19.43 -12.16
N GLN A 4 1.37 19.60 -13.02
CA GLN A 4 2.56 18.74 -13.01
C GLN A 4 3.34 18.95 -11.72
N ALA A 5 3.67 17.87 -11.01
CA ALA A 5 4.49 17.89 -9.81
C ALA A 5 5.88 17.32 -10.11
N GLN A 6 6.93 17.99 -9.63
CA GLN A 6 8.28 17.44 -9.62
C GLN A 6 8.59 16.94 -8.21
N ILE A 7 8.76 15.64 -8.06
CA ILE A 7 9.04 14.99 -6.78
C ILE A 7 10.42 14.34 -6.89
N SER A 8 11.36 14.84 -6.09
CA SER A 8 12.76 14.40 -6.09
C SER A 8 13.21 13.80 -4.75
N SER A 9 12.31 13.74 -3.76
CA SER A 9 12.60 13.16 -2.45
C SER A 9 11.37 12.57 -1.78
N PRO A 10 11.52 11.59 -0.86
CA PRO A 10 10.42 11.04 -0.08
C PRO A 10 9.66 12.09 0.74
N SER A 11 10.34 13.09 1.28
CA SER A 11 9.70 14.18 2.03
C SER A 11 8.81 15.05 1.15
N GLN A 12 9.18 15.28 -0.11
CA GLN A 12 8.32 15.98 -1.07
C GLN A 12 7.10 15.12 -1.46
N ALA A 13 7.25 13.80 -1.60
CA ALA A 13 6.12 12.90 -1.84
C ALA A 13 5.13 12.95 -0.67
N LEU A 14 5.61 12.86 0.57
CA LEU A 14 4.77 12.99 1.77
C LEU A 14 4.06 14.35 1.87
N ALA A 15 4.75 15.44 1.52
CA ALA A 15 4.16 16.78 1.46
C ALA A 15 3.08 16.88 0.38
N ALA A 16 3.26 16.21 -0.75
CA ALA A 16 2.28 16.09 -1.83
C ALA A 16 1.17 15.05 -1.55
N ARG A 17 1.15 14.47 -0.35
CA ARG A 17 0.18 13.43 0.08
C ARG A 17 0.21 12.17 -0.78
N ILE A 18 1.42 11.79 -1.23
CA ILE A 18 1.69 10.56 -1.96
C ILE A 18 2.40 9.60 -1.01
N ALA A 19 1.86 8.40 -0.87
CA ALA A 19 2.45 7.30 -0.10
C ALA A 19 2.82 6.15 -1.03
N TYR A 20 3.90 5.43 -0.69
CA TYR A 20 4.40 4.29 -1.45
C TYR A 20 4.77 3.14 -0.51
N ALA A 21 4.17 1.99 -0.73
CA ALA A 21 4.50 0.74 -0.06
C ALA A 21 5.26 -0.16 -1.04
N SER A 22 6.53 -0.40 -0.75
CA SER A 22 7.45 -1.20 -1.57
C SER A 22 7.12 -2.69 -1.50
N GLU A 23 7.39 -3.41 -2.60
CA GLU A 23 7.34 -4.87 -2.69
C GLU A 23 8.19 -5.54 -1.60
N ASN A 24 9.40 -5.03 -1.36
CA ASN A 24 10.32 -5.60 -0.38
C ASN A 24 9.99 -5.17 1.05
N ARG A 25 8.85 -5.69 1.54
CA ARG A 25 8.38 -5.43 2.92
C ARG A 25 9.45 -5.65 3.98
N ARG A 26 10.28 -6.70 3.84
CA ARG A 26 11.20 -7.16 4.89
C ARG A 26 12.42 -6.28 5.05
N ASP A 27 12.95 -5.73 3.95
CA ASP A 27 14.20 -4.98 3.98
C ASP A 27 13.99 -3.47 3.81
N GLU A 28 12.89 -3.08 3.14
CA GLU A 28 12.59 -1.68 2.86
C GLU A 28 11.32 -1.18 3.57
N GLY A 29 10.37 -2.07 3.81
CA GLY A 29 9.07 -1.71 4.35
C GLY A 29 9.09 -1.54 5.87
N ILE A 30 9.37 -2.61 6.62
CA ILE A 30 9.31 -2.61 8.08
C ILE A 30 10.71 -2.43 8.70
N ILE A 31 10.77 -1.83 9.89
CA ILE A 31 11.97 -1.82 10.73
C ILE A 31 11.81 -2.93 11.77
N ARG A 32 12.51 -4.05 11.56
CA ARG A 32 12.30 -5.32 12.26
C ARG A 32 12.47 -5.27 13.77
N ASP A 33 13.40 -4.43 14.24
CA ASP A 33 13.75 -4.30 15.65
C ASP A 33 12.81 -3.36 16.42
N LEU A 34 11.94 -2.63 15.70
CA LEU A 34 10.96 -1.75 16.29
C LEU A 34 9.64 -2.48 16.56
N SER A 35 8.89 -1.95 17.52
CA SER A 35 7.54 -2.41 17.84
C SER A 35 6.54 -2.12 16.70
N VAL A 36 5.37 -2.72 16.77
CA VAL A 36 4.22 -2.41 15.89
C VAL A 36 3.87 -0.92 15.96
N ARG A 37 3.80 -0.37 17.18
CA ARG A 37 3.57 1.06 17.44
C ARG A 37 4.56 1.94 16.71
N GLU A 38 5.84 1.69 16.89
CA GLU A 38 6.90 2.50 16.28
C GLU A 38 6.87 2.43 14.77
N ASN A 39 6.68 1.23 14.22
CA ASN A 39 6.52 1.03 12.79
C ASN A 39 5.33 1.80 12.21
N LEU A 40 4.19 1.80 12.91
CA LEU A 40 2.96 2.43 12.44
C LEU A 40 3.08 3.97 12.39
N ILE A 41 3.69 4.58 13.42
CA ILE A 41 3.79 6.04 13.49
C ILE A 41 4.95 6.63 12.68
N LEU A 42 5.84 5.81 12.15
CA LEU A 42 7.11 6.22 11.57
C LEU A 42 6.96 7.32 10.50
N ALA A 43 6.04 7.13 9.55
CA ALA A 43 5.82 8.07 8.46
C ALA A 43 5.20 9.40 8.93
N VAL A 44 4.30 9.35 9.91
CA VAL A 44 3.71 10.55 10.54
C VAL A 44 4.78 11.32 11.31
N GLN A 45 5.65 10.62 12.05
CA GLN A 45 6.77 11.23 12.76
C GLN A 45 7.76 11.88 11.77
N ALA A 46 8.08 11.21 10.66
CA ALA A 46 8.94 11.77 9.63
C ALA A 46 8.34 13.04 8.99
N LYS A 47 7.04 13.01 8.68
CA LYS A 47 6.30 14.18 8.14
C LYS A 47 6.30 15.36 9.09
N ARG A 48 6.18 15.10 10.40
CA ARG A 48 6.20 16.12 11.46
C ARG A 48 7.61 16.69 11.73
N GLY A 49 8.64 15.89 11.44
CA GLY A 49 10.04 16.14 11.74
C GLY A 49 10.49 15.50 13.06
N TRP A 50 11.70 14.97 13.07
CA TRP A 50 12.26 14.20 14.19
C TRP A 50 12.49 15.02 15.46
N ALA A 51 12.69 16.33 15.32
CA ALA A 51 12.83 17.24 16.47
C ALA A 51 11.51 17.54 17.18
N ARG A 52 10.38 17.10 16.66
CA ARG A 52 9.03 17.34 17.20
C ARG A 52 8.29 16.02 17.44
N PRO A 53 8.61 15.27 18.49
CA PRO A 53 8.01 13.97 18.73
C PRO A 53 6.48 14.09 18.85
N LEU A 54 5.78 13.05 18.39
CA LEU A 54 4.33 12.93 18.56
C LEU A 54 3.99 12.85 20.05
N PRO A 55 3.02 13.64 20.54
CA PRO A 55 2.51 13.49 21.89
C PRO A 55 2.00 12.09 22.15
N ALA A 56 2.16 11.56 23.35
CA ALA A 56 1.78 10.19 23.68
C ALA A 56 0.30 9.91 23.39
N GLN A 57 -0.59 10.84 23.66
CA GLN A 57 -2.02 10.71 23.40
C GLN A 57 -2.31 10.58 21.89
N GLU A 58 -1.71 11.43 21.05
CA GLU A 58 -1.86 11.42 19.60
C GLU A 58 -1.32 10.10 19.01
N LYS A 59 -0.14 9.69 19.48
CA LYS A 59 0.48 8.43 19.10
C LYS A 59 -0.41 7.23 19.44
N ASN A 60 -0.95 7.15 20.65
CA ASN A 60 -1.80 6.04 21.07
C ASN A 60 -3.10 6.01 20.26
N ALA A 61 -3.73 7.16 20.00
CA ALA A 61 -4.95 7.25 19.23
C ALA A 61 -4.73 6.78 17.77
N LEU A 62 -3.62 7.16 17.13
CA LEU A 62 -3.28 6.69 15.78
C LEU A 62 -3.07 5.17 15.75
N VAL A 63 -2.32 4.64 16.72
CA VAL A 63 -2.03 3.21 16.81
C VAL A 63 -3.31 2.41 17.00
N GLU A 64 -4.15 2.78 17.95
CA GLU A 64 -5.44 2.13 18.22
C GLU A 64 -6.35 2.17 16.98
N LYS A 65 -6.47 3.34 16.34
CA LYS A 65 -7.27 3.53 15.13
C LYS A 65 -6.88 2.52 14.04
N TYR A 66 -5.60 2.50 13.66
CA TYR A 66 -5.17 1.70 12.51
C TYR A 66 -4.97 0.23 12.82
N MET A 67 -4.62 -0.13 14.06
CA MET A 67 -4.61 -1.54 14.46
C MET A 67 -6.01 -2.13 14.45
N THR A 68 -7.02 -1.36 14.86
CA THR A 68 -8.43 -1.80 14.87
C THR A 68 -8.98 -1.84 13.45
N ALA A 69 -8.83 -0.76 12.66
CA ALA A 69 -9.35 -0.68 11.30
C ALA A 69 -8.81 -1.80 10.40
N LEU A 70 -7.50 -2.09 10.49
CA LEU A 70 -6.85 -3.13 9.71
C LEU A 70 -6.86 -4.52 10.37
N ASN A 71 -7.58 -4.69 11.48
CA ASN A 71 -7.65 -5.95 12.22
C ASN A 71 -6.25 -6.59 12.44
N VAL A 72 -5.27 -5.82 12.94
CA VAL A 72 -3.91 -6.30 13.21
C VAL A 72 -3.93 -7.26 14.41
N ARG A 73 -3.39 -8.45 14.23
CA ARG A 73 -3.37 -9.49 15.27
C ARG A 73 -1.96 -10.05 15.52
N PRO A 74 -1.59 -10.30 16.80
CA PRO A 74 -2.32 -9.93 18.02
C PRO A 74 -2.40 -8.41 18.23
N ALA A 75 -3.40 -7.94 18.97
CA ALA A 75 -3.64 -6.52 19.24
C ALA A 75 -2.69 -6.01 20.36
N ASP A 76 -1.41 -6.18 20.15
CA ASP A 76 -0.33 -5.77 21.05
C ASP A 76 0.60 -4.79 20.33
N PRO A 77 0.44 -3.47 20.59
CA PRO A 77 1.22 -2.45 19.87
C PRO A 77 2.70 -2.42 20.26
N ASP A 78 3.06 -2.94 21.41
CA ASP A 78 4.43 -2.89 21.93
C ASP A 78 5.24 -4.16 21.57
N ARG A 79 4.60 -5.12 20.90
CA ARG A 79 5.26 -6.31 20.38
C ARG A 79 6.21 -5.95 19.24
N PRO A 80 7.42 -6.58 19.18
CA PRO A 80 8.29 -6.46 18.00
C PRO A 80 7.57 -6.87 16.72
N ILE A 81 7.66 -6.06 15.66
CA ILE A 81 6.95 -6.32 14.41
C ILE A 81 7.41 -7.63 13.75
N SER A 82 8.67 -8.02 13.97
CA SER A 82 9.23 -9.28 13.49
C SER A 82 8.48 -10.52 14.00
N ASN A 83 7.74 -10.41 15.12
CA ASN A 83 6.96 -11.48 15.72
C ASN A 83 5.53 -11.60 15.16
N LEU A 84 5.16 -10.76 14.18
CA LEU A 84 3.89 -10.86 13.47
C LEU A 84 4.01 -11.77 12.24
N SER A 85 2.87 -12.36 11.83
CA SER A 85 2.74 -13.02 10.53
C SER A 85 2.95 -12.01 9.39
N GLY A 86 3.32 -12.52 8.20
CA GLY A 86 3.51 -11.66 7.02
C GLY A 86 2.32 -10.78 6.68
N GLY A 87 1.11 -11.31 6.78
CA GLY A 87 -0.13 -10.54 6.56
C GLY A 87 -0.31 -9.42 7.58
N ASN A 88 -0.04 -9.67 8.87
CA ASN A 88 -0.12 -8.62 9.90
C ASN A 88 0.98 -7.57 9.76
N GLN A 89 2.19 -7.95 9.34
CA GLN A 89 3.25 -7.00 9.00
C GLN A 89 2.82 -6.08 7.85
N GLN A 90 2.17 -6.63 6.82
CA GLN A 90 1.66 -5.86 5.69
C GLN A 90 0.55 -4.89 6.10
N LYS A 91 -0.35 -5.30 6.99
CA LYS A 91 -1.38 -4.42 7.57
C LYS A 91 -0.75 -3.26 8.36
N VAL A 92 0.28 -3.51 9.15
CA VAL A 92 1.00 -2.45 9.87
C VAL A 92 1.67 -1.48 8.89
N LEU A 93 2.28 -1.99 7.81
CA LEU A 93 2.89 -1.16 6.77
C LEU A 93 1.83 -0.31 6.06
N LEU A 94 0.68 -0.89 5.70
CA LEU A 94 -0.45 -0.16 5.14
C LEU A 94 -0.94 0.94 6.11
N GLY A 95 -1.16 0.59 7.39
CA GLY A 95 -1.55 1.54 8.44
C GLY A 95 -0.57 2.69 8.63
N ARG A 96 0.74 2.46 8.51
CA ARG A 96 1.77 3.50 8.53
C ARG A 96 1.51 4.58 7.48
N TRP A 97 1.19 4.16 6.26
CA TRP A 97 0.95 5.08 5.16
C TRP A 97 -0.41 5.76 5.26
N LEU A 98 -1.44 5.03 5.64
CA LEU A 98 -2.78 5.59 5.88
C LEU A 98 -2.78 6.64 6.99
N ALA A 99 -1.92 6.49 8.01
CA ALA A 99 -1.76 7.48 9.07
C ALA A 99 -1.27 8.84 8.56
N THR A 100 -0.62 8.89 7.39
CA THR A 100 -0.22 10.16 6.75
C THR A 100 -1.35 10.86 6.00
N GLN A 101 -2.53 10.22 5.89
CA GLN A 101 -3.71 10.68 5.14
C GLN A 101 -3.36 10.98 3.66
N PRO A 102 -2.91 9.98 2.89
CA PRO A 102 -2.53 10.17 1.50
C PRO A 102 -3.74 10.50 0.62
N GLU A 103 -3.51 11.25 -0.46
CA GLU A 103 -4.46 11.38 -1.58
C GLU A 103 -4.15 10.38 -2.71
N VAL A 104 -2.89 9.94 -2.77
CA VAL A 104 -2.43 8.90 -3.70
C VAL A 104 -1.67 7.84 -2.92
N LEU A 105 -2.06 6.59 -3.08
CA LEU A 105 -1.41 5.43 -2.45
C LEU A 105 -0.92 4.48 -3.53
N ILE A 106 0.39 4.25 -3.56
CA ILE A 106 1.02 3.30 -4.47
C ILE A 106 1.35 2.04 -3.67
N LEU A 107 0.81 0.90 -4.09
CA LEU A 107 0.99 -0.40 -3.48
C LEU A 107 1.70 -1.31 -4.48
N ASP A 108 2.92 -1.70 -4.16
CA ASP A 108 3.76 -2.55 -5.00
C ASP A 108 3.80 -3.96 -4.41
N GLU A 109 3.17 -4.92 -5.10
CA GLU A 109 3.00 -6.32 -4.69
C GLU A 109 2.52 -6.49 -3.22
N PRO A 110 1.45 -5.78 -2.78
CA PRO A 110 1.09 -5.72 -1.36
C PRO A 110 0.61 -7.06 -0.80
N THR A 111 0.23 -7.99 -1.64
CA THR A 111 -0.31 -9.31 -1.28
C THR A 111 0.70 -10.43 -1.44
N ARG A 112 1.91 -10.12 -1.90
CA ARG A 112 2.94 -11.13 -2.16
C ARG A 112 3.45 -11.78 -0.88
N GLY A 113 3.43 -13.13 -0.86
CA GLY A 113 3.98 -13.92 0.24
C GLY A 113 3.21 -13.83 1.55
N ILE A 114 1.92 -13.57 1.50
CA ILE A 114 0.99 -13.65 2.62
C ILE A 114 -0.09 -14.74 2.34
N ASP A 115 -0.79 -15.15 3.39
CA ASP A 115 -1.85 -16.14 3.28
C ASP A 115 -3.12 -15.56 2.62
N ILE A 116 -3.97 -16.46 2.09
CA ILE A 116 -5.19 -16.11 1.33
C ILE A 116 -6.15 -15.24 2.16
N GLY A 117 -6.28 -15.50 3.46
CA GLY A 117 -7.16 -14.73 4.32
C GLY A 117 -6.68 -13.29 4.45
N ALA A 118 -5.38 -13.09 4.69
CA ALA A 118 -4.78 -11.75 4.76
C ALA A 118 -4.83 -11.02 3.41
N LYS A 119 -4.67 -11.74 2.27
CA LYS A 119 -4.86 -11.16 0.93
C LYS A 119 -6.26 -10.57 0.77
N THR A 120 -7.28 -11.35 1.09
CA THR A 120 -8.68 -10.92 0.99
C THR A 120 -8.93 -9.66 1.82
N GLU A 121 -8.49 -9.63 3.08
CA GLU A 121 -8.66 -8.47 3.96
C GLU A 121 -7.93 -7.21 3.42
N ILE A 122 -6.73 -7.36 2.84
CA ILE A 122 -6.01 -6.22 2.22
C ILE A 122 -6.74 -5.72 0.98
N MET A 123 -7.26 -6.61 0.14
CA MET A 123 -8.01 -6.21 -1.06
C MET A 123 -9.31 -5.48 -0.69
N GLU A 124 -10.04 -5.95 0.32
CA GLU A 124 -11.24 -5.28 0.83
C GLU A 124 -10.92 -3.89 1.36
N GLU A 125 -9.81 -3.72 2.07
CA GLU A 125 -9.36 -2.40 2.54
C GLU A 125 -8.98 -1.48 1.37
N VAL A 126 -8.33 -1.99 0.32
CA VAL A 126 -8.00 -1.23 -0.90
C VAL A 126 -9.27 -0.70 -1.56
N ILE A 127 -10.31 -1.53 -1.69
CA ILE A 127 -11.60 -1.12 -2.24
C ILE A 127 -12.24 -0.03 -1.37
N ALA A 128 -12.29 -0.22 -0.06
CA ALA A 128 -12.86 0.75 0.87
C ALA A 128 -12.16 2.12 0.78
N LEU A 129 -10.83 2.13 0.68
CA LEU A 129 -10.04 3.36 0.52
C LEU A 129 -10.32 4.06 -0.82
N ALA A 130 -10.50 3.30 -1.90
CA ALA A 130 -10.88 3.85 -3.20
C ALA A 130 -12.27 4.49 -3.15
N ASP A 131 -13.24 3.86 -2.49
CA ASP A 131 -14.59 4.38 -2.26
C ASP A 131 -14.57 5.66 -1.40
N GLU A 132 -13.63 5.79 -0.48
CA GLU A 132 -13.37 7.02 0.29
C GLU A 132 -12.68 8.12 -0.53
N GLY A 133 -12.31 7.85 -1.79
CA GLY A 133 -11.72 8.81 -2.72
C GLY A 133 -10.19 8.88 -2.73
N VAL A 134 -9.50 7.91 -2.17
CA VAL A 134 -8.06 7.77 -2.31
C VAL A 134 -7.75 7.23 -3.71
N ALA A 135 -6.89 7.91 -4.45
CA ALA A 135 -6.40 7.40 -5.73
C ALA A 135 -5.37 6.30 -5.48
N ILE A 136 -5.60 5.09 -5.99
CA ILE A 136 -4.74 3.94 -5.74
C ILE A 136 -4.05 3.50 -7.03
N VAL A 137 -2.74 3.28 -6.96
CA VAL A 137 -1.96 2.57 -7.97
C VAL A 137 -1.60 1.22 -7.37
N PHE A 138 -2.28 0.17 -7.84
CA PHE A 138 -2.07 -1.20 -7.37
C PHE A 138 -1.21 -1.95 -8.40
N ILE A 139 -0.04 -2.41 -7.99
CA ILE A 139 0.89 -3.15 -8.84
C ILE A 139 0.90 -4.59 -8.33
N SER A 140 0.56 -5.52 -9.20
CA SER A 140 0.58 -6.96 -8.87
C SER A 140 0.91 -7.79 -10.11
N SER A 141 1.60 -8.89 -9.88
CA SER A 141 1.80 -9.97 -10.86
C SER A 141 0.65 -10.99 -10.85
N GLU A 142 -0.23 -10.94 -9.85
CA GLU A 142 -1.41 -11.80 -9.75
C GLU A 142 -2.60 -11.15 -10.48
N LEU A 143 -2.86 -11.60 -11.71
CA LEU A 143 -3.84 -10.96 -12.60
C LEU A 143 -5.26 -10.95 -12.06
N ASP A 144 -5.66 -11.96 -11.28
CA ASP A 144 -6.99 -12.01 -10.66
C ASP A 144 -7.20 -10.89 -9.64
N GLU A 145 -6.14 -10.47 -8.93
CA GLU A 145 -6.19 -9.32 -8.05
C GLU A 145 -6.34 -8.03 -8.85
N VAL A 146 -5.58 -7.90 -9.95
CA VAL A 146 -5.64 -6.73 -10.83
C VAL A 146 -7.03 -6.56 -11.42
N VAL A 147 -7.61 -7.62 -11.99
CA VAL A 147 -8.97 -7.60 -12.57
C VAL A 147 -10.02 -7.23 -11.52
N ARG A 148 -9.87 -7.73 -10.30
CA ARG A 148 -10.84 -7.50 -9.22
C ARG A 148 -10.82 -6.07 -8.69
N LEU A 149 -9.64 -5.43 -8.65
CA LEU A 149 -9.44 -4.17 -7.91
C LEU A 149 -9.40 -2.93 -8.81
N SER A 150 -9.23 -3.08 -10.13
CA SER A 150 -8.86 -1.95 -10.98
C SER A 150 -10.00 -1.45 -11.83
N ASP A 151 -10.15 -0.11 -11.91
CA ASP A 151 -11.00 0.57 -12.92
C ASP A 151 -10.25 0.73 -14.25
N ARG A 152 -8.93 0.66 -14.22
CA ARG A 152 -8.04 0.81 -15.37
C ARG A 152 -6.77 0.02 -15.16
N VAL A 153 -6.36 -0.74 -16.17
CA VAL A 153 -5.16 -1.59 -16.14
C VAL A 153 -4.15 -1.09 -17.17
N VAL A 154 -2.94 -0.83 -16.71
CA VAL A 154 -1.80 -0.53 -17.58
C VAL A 154 -0.87 -1.75 -17.60
N VAL A 155 -0.74 -2.36 -18.76
CA VAL A 155 0.11 -3.53 -18.96
C VAL A 155 1.52 -3.07 -19.34
N LEU A 156 2.50 -3.52 -18.55
CA LEU A 156 3.92 -3.24 -18.77
C LEU A 156 4.67 -4.53 -19.10
N LYS A 157 5.52 -4.48 -20.14
CA LYS A 157 6.47 -5.57 -20.51
C LYS A 157 7.77 -4.94 -20.98
N ASP A 158 8.89 -5.50 -20.58
CA ASP A 158 10.24 -5.07 -20.99
C ASP A 158 10.48 -3.55 -20.84
N ARG A 159 10.00 -2.98 -19.72
CA ARG A 159 10.07 -1.54 -19.38
C ARG A 159 9.30 -0.62 -20.34
N ARG A 160 8.33 -1.17 -21.07
CA ARG A 160 7.48 -0.40 -21.98
C ARG A 160 6.01 -0.62 -21.64
N LYS A 161 5.19 0.39 -21.88
CA LYS A 161 3.74 0.26 -21.80
C LYS A 161 3.26 -0.45 -23.07
N LEU A 162 2.66 -1.64 -22.88
CA LEU A 162 2.05 -2.42 -23.95
C LEU A 162 0.63 -1.97 -24.22
N ALA A 163 -0.17 -1.86 -23.18
CA ALA A 163 -1.59 -1.57 -23.30
C ALA A 163 -2.09 -0.69 -22.14
N ASP A 164 -3.28 -0.14 -22.35
CA ASP A 164 -4.02 0.68 -21.42
C ASP A 164 -5.49 0.28 -21.56
N LEU A 165 -5.99 -0.49 -20.61
CA LEU A 165 -7.28 -1.18 -20.66
C LEU A 165 -8.21 -0.56 -19.62
N THR A 166 -9.45 -0.27 -20.00
CA THR A 166 -10.49 0.11 -19.05
C THR A 166 -11.17 -1.15 -18.51
N ALA A 167 -11.46 -1.18 -17.22
CA ALA A 167 -12.17 -2.29 -16.62
C ALA A 167 -13.64 -2.29 -17.09
N ASP A 168 -13.95 -3.22 -17.96
CA ASP A 168 -15.30 -3.54 -18.40
C ASP A 168 -15.51 -5.05 -18.38
N ALA A 169 -16.64 -5.53 -18.85
CA ALA A 169 -16.97 -6.95 -18.86
C ALA A 169 -16.01 -7.83 -19.70
N SER A 170 -15.17 -7.24 -20.53
CA SER A 170 -14.17 -7.93 -21.35
C SER A 170 -12.81 -8.08 -20.65
N LEU A 171 -12.58 -7.34 -19.56
CA LEU A 171 -11.33 -7.41 -18.80
C LEU A 171 -11.31 -8.69 -17.96
N THR A 172 -10.49 -9.63 -18.38
CA THR A 172 -10.24 -10.90 -17.70
C THR A 172 -8.74 -11.17 -17.59
N SER A 173 -8.34 -12.07 -16.71
CA SER A 173 -6.94 -12.53 -16.63
C SER A 173 -6.46 -13.04 -17.99
N ASP A 174 -7.30 -13.79 -18.74
CA ASP A 174 -6.97 -14.30 -20.07
C ASP A 174 -6.79 -13.18 -21.10
N SER A 175 -7.62 -12.12 -21.06
CA SER A 175 -7.47 -10.97 -21.98
C SER A 175 -6.16 -10.21 -21.74
N ILE A 176 -5.75 -10.08 -20.48
CA ILE A 176 -4.46 -9.47 -20.11
C ILE A 176 -3.30 -10.35 -20.60
N ILE A 177 -3.38 -11.68 -20.41
CA ILE A 177 -2.37 -12.63 -20.87
C ILE A 177 -2.24 -12.55 -22.40
N SER A 178 -3.34 -12.55 -23.12
CA SER A 178 -3.34 -12.42 -24.59
C SER A 178 -2.66 -11.12 -25.03
N THR A 179 -2.95 -10.01 -24.36
CA THR A 179 -2.30 -8.72 -24.61
C THR A 179 -0.78 -8.78 -24.38
N ILE A 180 -0.32 -9.50 -23.36
CA ILE A 180 1.11 -9.69 -23.07
C ILE A 180 1.78 -10.59 -24.12
N ALA A 181 1.04 -11.57 -24.67
CA ALA A 181 1.53 -12.53 -25.64
C ALA A 181 1.55 -11.97 -27.09
N GLU A 182 0.64 -11.06 -27.42
CA GLU A 182 0.61 -10.35 -28.71
C GLU A 182 1.75 -9.32 -28.73
N GLU A 183 2.96 -9.75 -29.16
CA GLU A 183 4.03 -8.80 -29.49
C GLU A 183 3.64 -8.03 -30.73
N PRO A 184 3.66 -6.68 -30.70
CA PRO A 184 3.65 -5.94 -31.95
C PRO A 184 4.96 -6.24 -32.69
N ALA A 185 4.81 -6.76 -33.89
CA ALA A 185 5.90 -7.02 -34.82
C ALA A 185 6.72 -5.73 -35.12
#